data_e32180d73eaa222225ad616236a3b8fe
#
_entry.id   e32180d73eaa222225ad616236a3b8fe
#
_cell.length_a   1.000
_cell.length_b   1.000
_cell.length_c   1.000
_cell.angle_alpha   90.00
_cell.angle_beta   90.00
_cell.angle_gamma   90.00
#
_symmetry.space_group_name_H-M   'P 1'
#
loop_
_entity.id
_entity.type
_entity.pdbx_description
1 polymer ?
#
loop_
_entity_poly.entity_id
_entity_poly.type
_entity_poly.pdbx_seq_one_letter_code
_entity_poly.pdbx_strand_id
1 'polypeptide(L)'
;MRGIILAGGSGTRLFPSTKIISKQLIPVYDKPMIYYPLSILMLAGIREVLIISTETDLPKFKSLLSDGENIGMNFSYIVQPSPDGLAQAFILGEDFVQNDDVCLVLGDNIFYGSSFPEKLRDAVDLSLIHI
;
A
#
# COMPACT_ATOMS: atom_id res chain seq x y z
N MET A 1 -7.67 -7.65 10.56
CA MET A 1 -7.08 -6.35 10.15
C MET A 1 -6.95 -6.30 8.64
N ARG A 2 -7.23 -5.16 8.06
CA ARG A 2 -7.11 -4.92 6.62
C ARG A 2 -6.03 -3.88 6.35
N GLY A 3 -5.39 -3.96 5.19
CA GLY A 3 -4.33 -3.06 4.80
C GLY A 3 -4.76 -2.10 3.70
N ILE A 4 -4.24 -0.88 3.75
CA ILE A 4 -4.39 0.09 2.67
C ILE A 4 -3.00 0.54 2.25
N ILE A 5 -2.72 0.48 0.95
CA ILE A 5 -1.51 1.07 0.36
C ILE A 5 -1.95 2.28 -0.45
N LEU A 6 -1.46 3.45 -0.06
CA LEU A 6 -1.67 4.69 -0.82
C LEU A 6 -0.50 4.90 -1.77
N ALA A 7 -0.73 4.72 -3.05
CA ALA A 7 0.29 4.75 -4.09
C ALA A 7 -0.01 5.84 -5.13
N GLY A 8 -0.23 7.06 -4.64
CA GLY A 8 -0.50 8.22 -5.49
C GLY A 8 0.66 9.18 -5.54
N GLY A 9 0.42 10.34 -6.16
CA GLY A 9 1.37 11.44 -6.24
C GLY A 9 2.03 11.58 -7.61
N SER A 10 2.61 12.76 -7.85
CA SER A 10 3.21 13.12 -9.14
C SER A 10 4.63 12.58 -9.33
N GLY A 11 5.34 12.26 -8.25
CA GLY A 11 6.72 11.78 -8.32
C GLY A 11 7.72 12.79 -8.87
N THR A 12 7.45 14.09 -8.76
CA THR A 12 8.25 15.15 -9.39
C THR A 12 9.72 15.16 -8.95
N ARG A 13 9.99 14.69 -7.74
CA ARG A 13 11.38 14.63 -7.22
C ARG A 13 12.27 13.66 -7.97
N LEU A 14 11.69 12.70 -8.70
CA LEU A 14 12.42 11.67 -9.44
C LEU A 14 12.35 11.88 -10.96
N PHE A 15 11.91 13.06 -11.42
CA PHE A 15 11.92 13.36 -12.84
C PHE A 15 13.37 13.28 -13.41
N PRO A 16 13.55 12.78 -14.65
CA PRO A 16 12.48 12.39 -15.59
C PRO A 16 11.96 10.96 -15.45
N SER A 17 12.47 10.15 -14.51
CA SER A 17 12.09 8.74 -14.36
C SER A 17 10.59 8.56 -14.12
N THR A 18 9.96 9.49 -13.41
CA THR A 18 8.52 9.45 -13.09
C THR A 18 7.63 10.17 -14.12
N LYS A 19 8.20 10.60 -15.25
CA LYS A 19 7.44 11.28 -16.29
C LYS A 19 6.38 10.36 -16.93
N ILE A 20 6.70 9.09 -17.08
CA ILE A 20 5.84 8.11 -17.74
C ILE A 20 5.36 7.04 -16.76
N ILE A 21 6.16 6.72 -15.75
CA ILE A 21 5.90 5.65 -14.80
C ILE A 21 5.75 6.20 -13.39
N SER A 22 4.80 5.63 -12.62
CA SER A 22 4.62 5.97 -11.21
C SER A 22 5.90 5.68 -10.41
N LYS A 23 6.21 6.53 -9.43
CA LYS A 23 7.35 6.32 -8.53
C LYS A 23 7.33 4.94 -7.89
N GLN A 24 6.16 4.47 -7.46
CA GLN A 24 6.01 3.19 -6.78
C GLN A 24 6.21 1.98 -7.70
N LEU A 25 6.28 2.19 -9.01
CA LEU A 25 6.57 1.14 -10.00
C LEU A 25 8.03 1.11 -10.43
N ILE A 26 8.83 2.11 -10.03
CA ILE A 26 10.26 2.17 -10.34
C ILE A 26 10.98 1.11 -9.50
N PRO A 27 11.89 0.32 -10.12
CA PRO A 27 12.64 -0.68 -9.36
C PRO A 27 13.54 -0.06 -8.30
N VAL A 28 13.52 -0.67 -7.11
CA VAL A 28 14.48 -0.43 -6.05
C VAL A 28 15.22 -1.75 -5.87
N TYR A 29 16.46 -1.79 -6.29
CA TYR A 29 17.30 -2.98 -6.40
C TYR A 29 16.71 -3.95 -7.45
N ASP A 30 15.97 -4.97 -7.04
CA ASP A 30 15.51 -6.04 -7.94
C ASP A 30 13.99 -6.08 -8.18
N LYS A 31 13.22 -5.15 -7.58
CA LYS A 31 11.76 -5.18 -7.69
C LYS A 31 11.15 -3.79 -7.60
N PRO A 32 9.94 -3.59 -8.16
CA PRO A 32 9.23 -2.31 -8.02
C PRO A 32 9.07 -1.90 -6.57
N MET A 33 9.13 -0.60 -6.33
CA MET A 33 9.10 -0.02 -4.99
C MET A 33 7.89 -0.48 -4.17
N ILE A 34 6.73 -0.66 -4.81
CA ILE A 34 5.49 -1.04 -4.11
C ILE A 34 5.58 -2.40 -3.40
N TYR A 35 6.48 -3.28 -3.84
CA TYR A 35 6.66 -4.57 -3.17
C TYR A 35 7.20 -4.43 -1.74
N TYR A 36 7.90 -3.34 -1.43
CA TYR A 36 8.45 -3.14 -0.08
C TYR A 36 7.34 -2.86 0.94
N PRO A 37 6.44 -1.86 0.75
CA PRO A 37 5.31 -1.69 1.65
C PRO A 37 4.36 -2.90 1.64
N LEU A 38 4.19 -3.56 0.50
CA LEU A 38 3.38 -4.76 0.43
C LEU A 38 3.94 -5.87 1.31
N SER A 39 5.26 -6.06 1.31
CA SER A 39 5.91 -7.06 2.16
C SER A 39 5.71 -6.78 3.64
N ILE A 40 5.62 -5.51 4.04
CA ILE A 40 5.32 -5.13 5.43
C ILE A 40 3.95 -5.67 5.84
N LEU A 41 2.95 -5.48 5.01
CA LEU A 41 1.61 -5.98 5.27
C LEU A 41 1.58 -7.51 5.33
N MET A 42 2.32 -8.17 4.45
CA MET A 42 2.44 -9.64 4.46
C MET A 42 3.10 -10.14 5.75
N LEU A 43 4.17 -9.48 6.20
CA LEU A 43 4.85 -9.82 7.45
C LEU A 43 3.97 -9.61 8.68
N ALA A 44 3.08 -8.63 8.63
CA ALA A 44 2.09 -8.38 9.68
C ALA A 44 0.93 -9.38 9.67
N GLY A 45 0.88 -10.29 8.70
CA GLY A 45 -0.20 -11.27 8.57
C GLY A 45 -1.46 -10.74 7.90
N ILE A 46 -1.40 -9.56 7.29
CA ILE A 46 -2.54 -8.94 6.61
C ILE A 46 -2.65 -9.52 5.20
N ARG A 47 -3.83 -10.00 4.83
CA ARG A 47 -4.09 -10.62 3.53
C ARG A 47 -5.05 -9.82 2.64
N GLU A 48 -5.95 -9.05 3.25
CA GLU A 48 -6.89 -8.18 2.54
C GLU A 48 -6.27 -6.79 2.41
N VAL A 49 -5.97 -6.36 1.17
CA VAL A 49 -5.28 -5.09 0.92
C VAL A 49 -6.01 -4.30 -0.17
N LEU A 50 -6.24 -3.03 0.12
CA LEU A 50 -6.77 -2.06 -0.83
C LEU A 50 -5.63 -1.21 -1.36
N ILE A 51 -5.50 -1.13 -2.67
CA ILE A 51 -4.51 -0.28 -3.33
C ILE A 51 -5.23 0.94 -3.89
N ILE A 52 -4.81 2.12 -3.46
CA ILE A 52 -5.37 3.39 -3.89
C ILE A 52 -4.32 4.12 -4.70
N SER A 53 -4.65 4.50 -5.93
CA SER A 53 -3.75 5.23 -6.82
C SER A 53 -4.54 6.16 -7.74
N THR A 54 -3.82 6.92 -8.55
CA THR A 54 -4.42 7.81 -9.54
C THR A 54 -5.13 7.01 -10.63
N GLU A 55 -6.04 7.67 -11.34
CA GLU A 55 -6.73 7.07 -12.48
C GLU A 55 -5.75 6.55 -13.55
N THR A 56 -4.67 7.29 -13.78
CA THR A 56 -3.66 6.92 -14.78
C THR A 56 -2.82 5.72 -14.36
N ASP A 57 -2.45 5.64 -13.07
CA ASP A 57 -1.51 4.63 -12.59
C ASP A 57 -2.19 3.35 -12.10
N LEU A 58 -3.44 3.43 -11.68
CA LEU A 58 -4.15 2.28 -11.11
C LEU A 58 -4.16 1.05 -12.04
N PRO A 59 -4.39 1.19 -13.36
CA PRO A 59 -4.32 0.05 -14.27
C PRO A 59 -2.95 -0.62 -14.29
N LYS A 60 -1.88 0.14 -14.09
CA LYS A 60 -0.50 -0.39 -14.04
C LYS A 60 -0.31 -1.27 -12.80
N PHE A 61 -0.82 -0.83 -11.65
CA PHE A 61 -0.78 -1.65 -10.43
C PHE A 61 -1.64 -2.91 -10.57
N LYS A 62 -2.80 -2.81 -11.18
CA LYS A 62 -3.64 -3.98 -11.47
C LYS A 62 -2.93 -4.98 -12.35
N SER A 63 -2.22 -4.49 -13.37
CA SER A 63 -1.45 -5.34 -14.29
C SER A 63 -0.29 -6.05 -13.57
N LEU A 64 0.37 -5.35 -12.64
CA LEU A 64 1.50 -5.89 -11.89
C LEU A 64 1.07 -6.90 -10.83
N LEU A 65 0.06 -6.57 -10.04
CA LEU A 65 -0.30 -7.30 -8.83
C LEU A 65 -1.50 -8.22 -9.01
N SER A 66 -2.32 -7.99 -10.03
CA SER A 66 -3.56 -8.73 -10.29
C SER A 66 -4.47 -8.76 -9.04
N ASP A 67 -5.09 -9.88 -8.74
CA ASP A 67 -5.92 -10.06 -7.55
C ASP A 67 -5.14 -10.52 -6.30
N GLY A 68 -3.86 -10.82 -6.47
CA GLY A 68 -2.98 -11.25 -5.38
C GLY A 68 -3.05 -12.73 -5.03
N GLU A 69 -3.89 -13.51 -5.69
CA GLU A 69 -4.09 -14.93 -5.38
C GLU A 69 -2.78 -15.71 -5.44
N ASN A 70 -1.91 -15.40 -6.40
CA ASN A 70 -0.63 -16.09 -6.60
C ASN A 70 0.31 -15.98 -5.39
N ILE A 71 0.15 -14.96 -4.57
CA ILE A 71 0.99 -14.73 -3.38
C ILE A 71 0.19 -14.82 -2.09
N GLY A 72 -0.98 -15.42 -2.13
CA GLY A 72 -1.82 -15.61 -0.95
C GLY A 72 -2.46 -14.34 -0.42
N MET A 73 -2.64 -13.34 -1.27
CA MET A 73 -3.24 -12.05 -0.94
C MET A 73 -4.58 -11.88 -1.65
N ASN A 74 -5.34 -10.89 -1.23
CA ASN A 74 -6.58 -10.49 -1.89
C ASN A 74 -6.56 -8.97 -2.06
N PHE A 75 -6.32 -8.51 -3.29
CA PHE A 75 -6.19 -7.10 -3.61
C PHE A 75 -7.50 -6.52 -4.13
N SER A 76 -7.83 -5.33 -3.66
CA SER A 76 -8.86 -4.47 -4.19
C SER A 76 -8.22 -3.15 -4.64
N TYR A 77 -8.90 -2.41 -5.51
CA TYR A 77 -8.34 -1.21 -6.13
C TYR A 77 -9.37 -0.09 -6.15
N ILE A 78 -8.96 1.13 -5.80
CA ILE A 78 -9.79 2.33 -5.86
C ILE A 78 -8.97 3.47 -6.44
N VAL A 79 -9.61 4.28 -7.31
CA VAL A 79 -9.01 5.49 -7.87
C VAL A 79 -9.08 6.62 -6.84
N GLN A 80 -7.96 7.31 -6.63
CA GLN A 80 -7.91 8.58 -5.93
C GLN A 80 -8.06 9.70 -6.95
N PRO A 81 -9.19 10.42 -6.97
CA PRO A 81 -9.42 11.43 -8.01
C PRO A 81 -8.52 12.66 -7.88
N SER A 82 -8.06 12.98 -6.66
CA SER A 82 -7.16 14.09 -6.40
C SER A 82 -6.32 13.80 -5.15
N PRO A 83 -5.10 14.37 -5.05
CA PRO A 83 -4.20 14.10 -3.93
C PRO A 83 -4.56 14.94 -2.70
N ASP A 84 -5.67 14.62 -2.05
CA ASP A 84 -6.23 15.40 -0.93
C ASP A 84 -5.72 14.96 0.45
N GLY A 85 -4.59 14.27 0.49
CA GLY A 85 -3.93 13.90 1.74
C GLY A 85 -4.19 12.46 2.18
N LEU A 86 -3.53 12.07 3.28
CA LEU A 86 -3.58 10.68 3.79
C LEU A 86 -4.96 10.29 4.31
N ALA A 87 -5.65 11.21 4.94
CA ALA A 87 -6.97 10.94 5.51
C ALA A 87 -7.99 10.53 4.46
N GLN A 88 -7.81 10.99 3.22
CA GLN A 88 -8.69 10.62 2.11
C GLN A 88 -8.69 9.10 1.88
N ALA A 89 -7.58 8.41 2.15
CA ALA A 89 -7.50 6.97 2.01
C ALA A 89 -8.56 6.24 2.85
N PHE A 90 -8.84 6.73 4.05
CA PHE A 90 -9.85 6.13 4.92
C PHE A 90 -11.27 6.41 4.43
N ILE A 91 -11.50 7.59 3.84
CA ILE A 91 -12.79 7.94 3.26
C ILE A 91 -13.07 7.06 2.04
N LEU A 92 -12.10 6.95 1.14
CA LEU A 92 -12.21 6.13 -0.06
C LEU A 92 -12.33 4.63 0.26
N GLY A 93 -11.64 4.19 1.31
CA GLY A 93 -11.61 2.81 1.73
C GLY A 93 -12.66 2.41 2.75
N GLU A 94 -13.62 3.27 3.06
CA GLU A 94 -14.61 3.01 4.13
C GLU A 94 -15.34 1.69 3.93
N ASP A 95 -15.84 1.45 2.73
CA ASP A 95 -16.58 0.22 2.41
C ASP A 95 -15.67 -1.02 2.47
N PHE A 96 -14.41 -0.85 2.11
CA PHE A 96 -13.43 -1.93 2.20
C PHE A 96 -13.07 -2.27 3.65
N VAL A 97 -12.82 -1.26 4.47
CA VAL A 97 -12.41 -1.45 5.88
C VAL A 97 -13.57 -1.97 6.71
N GLN A 98 -14.77 -1.46 6.48
CA GLN A 98 -15.95 -1.75 7.28
C GLN A 98 -15.69 -1.44 8.77
N ASN A 99 -15.88 -2.40 9.68
CA ASN A 99 -15.63 -2.24 11.11
C ASN A 99 -14.34 -2.91 11.58
N ASP A 100 -13.47 -3.28 10.64
CA ASP A 100 -12.21 -3.93 10.96
C ASP A 100 -11.12 -2.91 11.29
N ASP A 101 -10.06 -3.37 11.93
CA ASP A 101 -8.85 -2.58 12.12
C ASP A 101 -8.13 -2.39 10.79
N VAL A 102 -7.44 -1.27 10.63
CA VAL A 102 -6.77 -0.93 9.39
C VAL A 102 -5.32 -0.53 9.62
N CYS A 103 -4.45 -0.97 8.70
CA CYS A 103 -3.05 -0.56 8.64
C CYS A 103 -2.84 0.20 7.33
N LEU A 104 -2.50 1.48 7.41
CA LEU A 104 -2.19 2.31 6.25
C LEU A 104 -0.68 2.38 6.06
N VAL A 105 -0.23 2.07 4.85
CA VAL A 105 1.18 2.18 4.47
C VAL A 105 1.27 3.01 3.19
N LEU A 106 2.26 3.91 3.13
CA LEU A 106 2.55 4.65 1.91
C LEU A 106 3.30 3.76 0.93
N GLY A 107 2.96 3.84 -0.35
CA GLY A 107 3.51 3.00 -1.40
C GLY A 107 5.00 3.20 -1.69
N ASP A 108 5.59 4.28 -1.15
CA ASP A 108 7.00 4.62 -1.31
C ASP A 108 7.82 4.49 -0.01
N ASN A 109 7.26 3.91 1.03
CA ASN A 109 7.99 3.70 2.28
C ASN A 109 8.71 2.36 2.26
N ILE A 110 9.98 2.39 2.66
CA ILE A 110 10.81 1.20 2.83
C ILE A 110 11.27 1.18 4.28
N PHE A 111 10.92 0.09 4.98
CA PHE A 111 11.26 -0.08 6.39
C PHE A 111 12.42 -1.05 6.55
N TYR A 112 13.29 -0.74 7.48
CA TYR A 112 14.44 -1.57 7.81
C TYR A 112 14.69 -1.52 9.32
N GLY A 113 15.01 -2.68 9.91
CA GLY A 113 15.36 -2.74 11.33
C GLY A 113 15.44 -4.17 11.83
N SER A 114 16.18 -4.37 12.94
CA SER A 114 16.27 -5.66 13.62
C SER A 114 14.93 -6.00 14.30
N SER A 115 14.57 -7.28 14.31
CA SER A 115 13.34 -7.78 14.93
C SER A 115 12.09 -7.10 14.39
N PHE A 116 12.10 -6.67 13.12
CA PHE A 116 11.01 -5.91 12.53
C PHE A 116 9.69 -6.72 12.47
N PRO A 117 9.66 -8.00 12.09
CA PRO A 117 8.43 -8.79 12.14
C PRO A 117 7.77 -8.85 13.51
N GLU A 118 8.57 -8.93 14.56
CA GLU A 118 8.07 -8.93 15.94
C GLU A 118 7.43 -7.58 16.29
N LYS A 119 8.11 -6.48 15.95
CA LYS A 119 7.58 -5.13 16.16
C LYS A 119 6.27 -4.89 15.42
N LEU A 120 6.13 -5.44 14.21
CA LEU A 120 4.87 -5.36 13.46
C LEU A 120 3.75 -6.10 14.16
N ARG A 121 4.01 -7.30 14.66
CA ARG A 121 3.03 -8.07 15.42
C ARG A 121 2.58 -7.35 16.68
N ASP A 122 3.55 -6.77 17.41
CA ASP A 122 3.24 -5.96 18.59
C ASP A 122 2.37 -4.77 18.24
N ALA A 123 2.63 -4.09 17.14
CA ALA A 123 1.83 -2.97 16.67
C ALA A 123 0.40 -3.41 16.31
N VAL A 124 0.25 -4.57 15.68
CA VAL A 124 -1.07 -5.14 15.36
C VAL A 124 -1.85 -5.42 16.65
N ASP A 125 -1.19 -6.03 17.63
CA ASP A 125 -1.83 -6.34 18.92
C ASP A 125 -2.25 -5.07 19.67
N LEU A 126 -1.40 -4.03 19.65
CA LEU A 126 -1.73 -2.73 20.24
C LEU A 126 -2.91 -2.07 19.53
N SER A 127 -3.00 -2.21 18.22
CA SER A 127 -4.11 -1.67 17.43
C SER A 127 -5.45 -2.22 17.94
N LEU A 128 -5.51 -3.48 18.30
CA LEU A 128 -6.72 -4.10 18.85
C LEU A 128 -7.13 -3.52 20.21
N ILE A 129 -6.20 -2.88 20.91
CA ILE A 129 -6.42 -2.36 22.27
C ILE A 129 -6.72 -0.86 22.25
N HIS A 130 -6.10 -0.09 21.35
CA HIS A 130 -6.05 1.37 21.39
C HIS A 130 -6.80 2.10 20.28
N ILE A 131 -7.53 1.40 19.48
CA ILE A 131 -8.31 2.02 18.39
C ILE A 131 -9.54 2.74 18.91
#